data_735aaa23165b6ea4812a60a57de219be
#
_entry.id   735aaa23165b6ea4812a60a57de219be
#
_cell.length_a   1.000
_cell.length_b   1.000
_cell.length_c   1.000
_cell.angle_alpha   90.00
_cell.angle_beta   90.00
_cell.angle_gamma   90.00
#
_symmetry.space_group_name_H-M   'P 1'
#
loop_
_entity.id
_entity.type
_entity.pdbx_description
1 polymer ?
#
loop_
_entity_poly.entity_id
_entity_poly.type
_entity_poly.pdbx_seq_one_letter_code
_entity_poly.pdbx_strand_id
1 'polypeptide(L)'
;MKRFLIAILALAALAACKQPEQRVMARFVPERSDDFVFENNLVAGRFYGQALEGNPTSPGIDIWVKLPGKLVANDWYKGYETESDEYYHHDHGGKDCYKVSVSLGGGASAPLVEGRLCYPKTNFRTWEIVEETPDKVVFTLHYPAWELPDSVKVSLDKTVTVVADSYFCDVEDIYTFKGKPTLEVAAGINIHKAQETVEEQNMVTGRSIAIWEHASDQTYELEDGMLGVAVVMSGADFTGETGDGTHLVLARTISSGEPFRYRFGSCWSKGDIRTVNDWFDLVTRQ
;
A
#
# COMPACT_ATOMS: atom_id res chain seq x y z
N MET A 1 -1.45 -59.73 -54.94
CA MET A 1 -0.51 -59.04 -54.00
C MET A 1 -1.19 -57.75 -53.54
N LYS A 2 -1.82 -57.75 -52.36
CA LYS A 2 -2.46 -56.57 -51.77
C LYS A 2 -1.53 -55.95 -50.74
N ARG A 3 -1.09 -54.71 -50.98
CA ARG A 3 -0.29 -53.96 -50.05
C ARG A 3 -1.20 -53.24 -49.06
N PHE A 4 -1.14 -53.62 -47.79
CA PHE A 4 -1.76 -52.90 -46.68
C PHE A 4 -0.89 -51.69 -46.31
N LEU A 5 -1.45 -50.48 -46.44
CA LEU A 5 -0.90 -49.28 -45.86
C LEU A 5 -1.41 -49.16 -44.44
N ILE A 6 -0.54 -49.25 -43.46
CA ILE A 6 -0.87 -48.95 -42.06
C ILE A 6 -0.59 -47.45 -41.87
N ALA A 7 -1.64 -46.67 -41.68
CA ALA A 7 -1.53 -45.27 -41.28
C ALA A 7 -1.43 -45.18 -39.74
N ILE A 8 -0.24 -44.78 -39.25
CA ILE A 8 -0.03 -44.51 -37.84
C ILE A 8 -0.54 -43.08 -37.55
N LEU A 9 -1.67 -42.95 -36.88
CA LEU A 9 -2.13 -41.68 -36.35
C LEU A 9 -1.34 -41.38 -35.05
N ALA A 10 -0.40 -40.45 -35.11
CA ALA A 10 0.25 -39.88 -33.95
C ALA A 10 -0.70 -38.89 -33.30
N LEU A 11 -1.37 -39.28 -32.20
CA LEU A 11 -2.10 -38.37 -31.32
C LEU A 11 -1.10 -37.52 -30.56
N ALA A 12 -0.83 -36.30 -30.98
CA ALA A 12 -0.13 -35.31 -30.21
C ALA A 12 -1.08 -34.80 -29.11
N ALA A 13 -0.95 -35.33 -27.91
CA ALA A 13 -1.60 -34.75 -26.73
C ALA A 13 -0.95 -33.39 -26.44
N LEU A 14 -1.58 -32.33 -26.89
CA LEU A 14 -1.28 -30.97 -26.42
C LEU A 14 -1.70 -30.91 -24.94
N ALA A 15 -0.76 -31.14 -24.05
CA ALA A 15 -0.90 -30.77 -22.66
C ALA A 15 -1.00 -29.24 -22.65
N ALA A 16 -2.22 -28.71 -22.58
CA ALA A 16 -2.44 -27.31 -22.29
C ALA A 16 -1.89 -27.07 -20.88
N CYS A 17 -0.66 -26.56 -20.77
CA CYS A 17 -0.18 -25.99 -19.54
C CYS A 17 -1.16 -24.87 -19.18
N LYS A 18 -1.99 -25.08 -18.16
CA LYS A 18 -2.74 -23.98 -17.54
C LYS A 18 -1.70 -22.98 -17.09
N GLN A 19 -1.79 -21.76 -17.57
CA GLN A 19 -0.99 -20.68 -17.01
C GLN A 19 -1.32 -20.61 -15.51
N PRO A 20 -0.31 -20.40 -14.65
CA PRO A 20 -0.55 -20.22 -13.22
C PRO A 20 -1.52 -19.04 -13.03
N GLU A 21 -2.41 -19.18 -12.07
CA GLU A 21 -3.36 -18.12 -11.71
C GLU A 21 -2.61 -16.91 -11.20
N GLN A 22 -2.94 -15.73 -11.74
CA GLN A 22 -2.37 -14.47 -11.29
C GLN A 22 -2.91 -14.13 -9.90
N ARG A 23 -2.04 -14.02 -8.89
CA ARG A 23 -2.39 -13.76 -7.50
C ARG A 23 -1.91 -12.40 -6.98
N VAL A 24 -1.18 -11.67 -7.80
CA VAL A 24 -0.71 -10.30 -7.53
C VAL A 24 -0.87 -9.45 -8.78
N MET A 25 -1.02 -8.16 -8.60
CA MET A 25 -0.97 -7.20 -9.70
C MET A 25 -0.50 -5.84 -9.23
N ALA A 26 0.07 -5.08 -10.15
CA ALA A 26 0.26 -3.65 -10.00
C ALA A 26 0.17 -3.00 -11.39
N ARG A 27 -0.44 -1.84 -11.49
CA ARG A 27 -0.52 -1.08 -12.74
C ARG A 27 -0.81 0.39 -12.54
N PHE A 28 -0.45 1.16 -13.54
CA PHE A 28 -0.91 2.53 -13.70
C PHE A 28 -2.37 2.57 -14.14
N VAL A 29 -3.14 3.55 -13.63
CA VAL A 29 -4.60 3.67 -13.81
C VAL A 29 -4.94 5.07 -14.33
N PRO A 30 -4.70 5.33 -15.65
CA PRO A 30 -5.01 6.62 -16.24
C PRO A 30 -6.52 6.94 -16.25
N GLU A 31 -7.36 5.90 -16.25
CA GLU A 31 -8.81 6.02 -16.19
C GLU A 31 -9.33 6.59 -14.86
N ARG A 32 -8.50 6.54 -13.78
CA ARG A 32 -8.85 7.14 -12.49
C ARG A 32 -7.69 8.00 -11.98
N SER A 33 -7.64 9.23 -12.45
CA SER A 33 -6.75 10.29 -11.95
C SER A 33 -5.27 9.90 -11.84
N ASP A 34 -4.77 9.08 -12.78
CA ASP A 34 -3.38 8.63 -12.86
C ASP A 34 -2.91 7.83 -11.62
N ASP A 35 -3.79 7.15 -10.92
CA ASP A 35 -3.43 6.31 -9.78
C ASP A 35 -2.44 5.21 -10.17
N PHE A 36 -1.72 4.68 -9.19
CA PHE A 36 -0.96 3.45 -9.32
C PHE A 36 -1.48 2.44 -8.30
N VAL A 37 -2.19 1.42 -8.77
CA VAL A 37 -2.81 0.39 -7.94
C VAL A 37 -1.87 -0.79 -7.73
N PHE A 38 -1.93 -1.39 -6.56
CA PHE A 38 -1.31 -2.68 -6.25
C PHE A 38 -2.30 -3.57 -5.51
N GLU A 39 -2.16 -4.87 -5.72
CA GLU A 39 -3.03 -5.85 -5.08
C GLU A 39 -2.36 -7.21 -5.03
N ASN A 40 -2.64 -7.97 -3.96
CA ASN A 40 -2.48 -9.42 -3.92
C ASN A 40 -3.79 -10.08 -3.49
N ASN A 41 -3.77 -11.38 -3.29
CA ASN A 41 -4.95 -12.11 -2.85
C ASN A 41 -5.45 -11.78 -1.42
N LEU A 42 -4.74 -10.92 -0.65
CA LEU A 42 -5.11 -10.55 0.73
C LEU A 42 -5.28 -9.03 0.92
N VAL A 43 -4.48 -8.21 0.26
CA VAL A 43 -4.45 -6.75 0.43
C VAL A 43 -4.54 -6.03 -0.91
N ALA A 44 -5.07 -4.82 -0.89
CA ALA A 44 -5.10 -3.92 -2.03
C ALA A 44 -4.92 -2.47 -1.57
N GLY A 45 -4.50 -1.62 -2.51
CA GLY A 45 -4.39 -0.19 -2.26
C GLY A 45 -3.85 0.54 -3.47
N ARG A 46 -3.70 1.86 -3.34
CA ARG A 46 -3.20 2.72 -4.41
C ARG A 46 -2.31 3.83 -3.91
N PHE A 47 -1.50 4.33 -4.81
CA PHE A 47 -0.78 5.58 -4.71
C PHE A 47 -1.46 6.59 -5.64
N TYR A 48 -1.68 7.80 -5.15
CA TYR A 48 -2.35 8.84 -5.92
C TYR A 48 -1.45 9.41 -7.02
N GLY A 49 -2.04 9.56 -8.20
CA GLY A 49 -1.36 10.05 -9.39
C GLY A 49 -1.35 11.56 -9.55
N GLN A 50 -0.74 12.01 -10.65
CA GLN A 50 -0.53 13.42 -10.95
C GLN A 50 -1.85 14.20 -11.10
N ALA A 51 -2.90 13.59 -11.65
CA ALA A 51 -4.19 14.26 -11.85
C ALA A 51 -4.91 14.65 -10.55
N LEU A 52 -4.51 14.06 -9.39
CA LEU A 52 -5.02 14.43 -8.07
C LEU A 52 -4.22 15.53 -7.37
N GLU A 53 -3.19 16.08 -7.99
CA GLU A 53 -2.49 17.24 -7.44
C GLU A 53 -3.42 18.45 -7.39
N GLY A 54 -3.39 19.15 -6.26
CA GLY A 54 -4.32 20.25 -5.99
C GLY A 54 -5.57 19.86 -5.20
N ASN A 55 -5.92 18.58 -5.13
CA ASN A 55 -6.80 18.07 -4.10
C ASN A 55 -6.00 17.90 -2.79
N PRO A 56 -6.66 17.89 -1.60
CA PRO A 56 -5.97 17.68 -0.34
C PRO A 56 -5.57 16.21 -0.15
N THR A 57 -4.90 15.64 -1.15
CA THR A 57 -4.28 14.31 -1.11
C THR A 57 -2.78 14.46 -1.13
N SER A 58 -2.11 13.65 -0.35
CA SER A 58 -0.66 13.61 -0.26
C SER A 58 -0.14 12.31 -0.88
N PRO A 59 1.16 12.06 -0.87
CA PRO A 59 1.76 10.78 -1.27
C PRO A 59 1.50 9.65 -0.27
N GLY A 60 0.44 9.73 0.53
CA GLY A 60 -0.01 8.66 1.41
C GLY A 60 -0.47 7.42 0.64
N ILE A 61 -0.40 6.27 1.30
CA ILE A 61 -0.91 5.02 0.75
C ILE A 61 -2.39 4.91 1.11
N ASP A 62 -3.22 4.77 0.10
CA ASP A 62 -4.63 4.50 0.24
C ASP A 62 -4.84 2.99 0.33
N ILE A 63 -5.35 2.54 1.47
CA ILE A 63 -5.58 1.13 1.78
C ILE A 63 -7.03 0.77 1.46
N TRP A 64 -7.22 -0.30 0.71
CA TRP A 64 -8.53 -0.88 0.47
C TRP A 64 -8.73 -2.13 1.30
N VAL A 65 -9.87 -2.24 1.95
CA VAL A 65 -10.27 -3.48 2.61
C VAL A 65 -10.87 -4.44 1.59
N LYS A 66 -10.54 -5.73 1.70
CA LYS A 66 -11.08 -6.77 0.81
C LYS A 66 -11.12 -8.13 1.47
N LEU A 67 -12.00 -8.98 0.97
CA LEU A 67 -12.01 -10.40 1.33
C LEU A 67 -10.80 -11.12 0.70
N PRO A 68 -10.21 -12.09 1.41
CA PRO A 68 -9.16 -12.93 0.87
C PRO A 68 -9.57 -13.69 -0.41
N GLY A 69 -8.61 -13.91 -1.30
CA GLY A 69 -8.73 -14.80 -2.45
C GLY A 69 -8.63 -14.07 -3.79
N LYS A 70 -9.65 -13.35 -4.22
CA LYS A 70 -9.70 -12.75 -5.55
C LYS A 70 -8.97 -11.41 -5.65
N LEU A 71 -8.44 -11.11 -6.83
CA LEU A 71 -8.07 -9.75 -7.22
C LEU A 71 -9.34 -8.99 -7.61
N VAL A 72 -9.53 -7.79 -7.07
CA VAL A 72 -10.76 -6.99 -7.24
C VAL A 72 -10.52 -5.64 -7.91
N ALA A 73 -9.29 -5.14 -7.91
CA ALA A 73 -8.98 -3.78 -8.34
C ALA A 73 -9.44 -3.47 -9.78
N ASN A 74 -9.22 -4.38 -10.71
CA ASN A 74 -9.67 -4.18 -12.10
C ASN A 74 -11.20 -4.13 -12.23
N ASP A 75 -11.91 -4.97 -11.47
CA ASP A 75 -13.37 -4.97 -11.47
C ASP A 75 -13.91 -3.67 -10.86
N TRP A 76 -13.27 -3.17 -9.80
CA TRP A 76 -13.66 -1.92 -9.16
C TRP A 76 -13.42 -0.69 -10.04
N TYR A 77 -12.27 -0.60 -10.72
CA TYR A 77 -12.05 0.47 -11.69
C TYR A 77 -12.99 0.40 -12.89
N LYS A 78 -13.32 -0.81 -13.34
CA LYS A 78 -14.35 -0.97 -14.37
C LYS A 78 -15.72 -0.48 -13.90
N GLY A 79 -16.12 -0.82 -12.67
CA GLY A 79 -17.36 -0.31 -12.06
C GLY A 79 -17.35 1.21 -11.93
N TYR A 80 -16.22 1.80 -11.54
CA TYR A 80 -16.02 3.25 -11.52
C TYR A 80 -16.29 3.90 -12.90
N GLU A 81 -15.78 3.31 -13.97
CA GLU A 81 -15.98 3.86 -15.33
C GLU A 81 -17.39 3.63 -15.89
N THR A 82 -18.03 2.51 -15.56
CA THR A 82 -19.25 2.06 -16.25
C THR A 82 -20.53 2.19 -15.45
N GLU A 83 -20.44 2.33 -14.12
CA GLU A 83 -21.60 2.34 -13.23
C GLU A 83 -21.68 3.64 -12.42
N SER A 84 -20.66 3.92 -11.56
CA SER A 84 -20.62 5.10 -10.69
C SER A 84 -19.20 5.40 -10.24
N ASP A 85 -18.87 6.68 -10.11
CA ASP A 85 -17.62 7.15 -9.49
C ASP A 85 -17.52 6.83 -7.99
N GLU A 86 -18.61 6.41 -7.37
CA GLU A 86 -18.65 5.90 -5.99
C GLU A 86 -18.64 4.36 -5.90
N TYR A 87 -18.50 3.64 -7.03
CA TYR A 87 -18.63 2.18 -7.08
C TYR A 87 -17.80 1.47 -6.01
N TYR A 88 -16.52 1.79 -5.90
CA TYR A 88 -15.60 1.15 -4.96
C TYR A 88 -15.75 1.62 -3.48
N HIS A 89 -16.64 2.58 -3.21
CA HIS A 89 -17.04 2.94 -1.86
C HIS A 89 -18.17 2.06 -1.31
N HIS A 90 -18.74 1.19 -2.16
CA HIS A 90 -19.71 0.18 -1.75
C HIS A 90 -19.07 -1.20 -1.63
N ASP A 91 -19.65 -2.08 -0.79
CA ASP A 91 -19.11 -3.42 -0.55
C ASP A 91 -19.31 -4.35 -1.77
N HIS A 92 -18.26 -4.59 -2.53
CA HIS A 92 -18.16 -5.54 -3.63
C HIS A 92 -17.19 -6.69 -3.31
N GLY A 93 -17.22 -7.20 -2.08
CA GLY A 93 -16.23 -8.13 -1.52
C GLY A 93 -15.02 -7.39 -0.92
N GLY A 94 -15.22 -6.14 -0.61
CA GLY A 94 -14.32 -5.15 -0.08
C GLY A 94 -14.75 -3.75 -0.52
N LYS A 95 -14.07 -2.73 -0.05
CA LYS A 95 -14.33 -1.33 -0.42
C LYS A 95 -13.15 -0.42 -0.10
N ASP A 96 -13.16 0.75 -0.72
CA ASP A 96 -12.32 1.89 -0.37
C ASP A 96 -12.98 2.65 0.78
N CYS A 97 -12.43 2.54 1.99
CA CYS A 97 -12.99 3.15 3.19
C CYS A 97 -11.91 3.63 4.18
N TYR A 98 -10.67 3.79 3.72
CA TYR A 98 -9.58 4.32 4.53
C TYR A 98 -9.30 5.78 4.17
N LYS A 99 -9.49 6.69 5.13
CA LYS A 99 -9.32 8.12 4.89
C LYS A 99 -7.84 8.55 4.91
N VAL A 100 -7.28 8.85 3.77
CA VAL A 100 -5.88 9.31 3.63
C VAL A 100 -5.74 10.80 3.93
N SER A 101 -6.53 11.67 3.32
CA SER A 101 -6.37 13.13 3.42
C SER A 101 -4.93 13.59 3.14
N VAL A 102 -4.45 14.65 3.79
CA VAL A 102 -3.05 15.09 3.74
C VAL A 102 -2.24 14.38 4.83
N SER A 103 -1.83 13.14 4.57
CA SER A 103 -1.18 12.28 5.56
C SER A 103 -0.25 11.25 4.90
N LEU A 104 0.39 10.38 5.70
CA LEU A 104 1.10 9.19 5.21
C LEU A 104 0.14 8.06 4.80
N GLY A 105 -1.17 8.23 5.07
CA GLY A 105 -2.13 7.16 4.83
C GLY A 105 -1.78 5.91 5.62
N GLY A 106 -1.90 4.76 4.98
CA GLY A 106 -1.66 3.45 5.59
C GLY A 106 -0.23 2.93 5.45
N GLY A 107 0.80 3.79 5.51
CA GLY A 107 2.17 3.28 5.54
C GLY A 107 3.17 3.94 4.59
N ALA A 108 2.91 5.16 4.10
CA ALA A 108 3.92 5.90 3.35
C ALA A 108 5.02 6.45 4.27
N SER A 109 6.08 7.00 3.67
CA SER A 109 7.16 7.67 4.38
C SER A 109 7.32 9.12 3.93
N ALA A 110 7.89 9.95 4.81
CA ALA A 110 8.30 11.32 4.52
C ALA A 110 9.47 11.75 5.43
N PRO A 111 10.26 12.76 5.02
CA PRO A 111 11.18 13.42 5.92
C PRO A 111 10.48 13.97 7.16
N LEU A 112 11.15 13.83 8.31
CA LEU A 112 10.70 14.36 9.59
C LEU A 112 11.63 15.53 9.97
N VAL A 113 11.10 16.75 9.98
CA VAL A 113 11.87 17.96 10.33
C VAL A 113 11.21 18.63 11.52
N GLU A 114 11.96 18.76 12.63
CA GLU A 114 11.45 19.32 13.88
C GLU A 114 10.13 18.67 14.36
N GLY A 115 10.05 17.33 14.21
CA GLY A 115 8.87 16.54 14.60
C GLY A 115 7.67 16.68 13.67
N ARG A 116 7.83 17.28 12.48
CA ARG A 116 6.77 17.45 11.47
C ARG A 116 7.10 16.71 10.19
N LEU A 117 6.12 16.03 9.64
CA LEU A 117 6.24 15.36 8.35
C LEU A 117 6.27 16.37 7.20
N CYS A 118 7.23 16.19 6.30
CA CYS A 118 7.48 17.07 5.17
C CYS A 118 7.17 16.33 3.86
N TYR A 119 5.89 16.25 3.51
CA TYR A 119 5.42 15.53 2.33
C TYR A 119 5.98 16.07 1.02
N PRO A 120 6.18 15.22 0.00
CA PRO A 120 6.32 15.69 -1.38
C PRO A 120 5.17 16.63 -1.75
N LYS A 121 5.49 17.71 -2.45
CA LYS A 121 4.48 18.68 -2.90
C LYS A 121 3.73 18.26 -4.15
N THR A 122 4.20 17.17 -4.75
CA THR A 122 3.65 16.57 -5.97
C THR A 122 3.60 15.08 -5.81
N ASN A 123 2.66 14.43 -6.49
CA ASN A 123 2.60 12.98 -6.57
C ASN A 123 3.71 12.43 -7.49
N PHE A 124 3.84 11.11 -7.62
CA PHE A 124 4.85 10.51 -8.51
C PHE A 124 4.67 11.00 -9.95
N ARG A 125 5.77 11.05 -10.71
CA ARG A 125 5.79 11.48 -12.12
C ARG A 125 5.96 10.35 -13.08
N THR A 126 6.79 9.42 -12.72
CA THR A 126 7.07 8.23 -13.53
C THR A 126 7.07 6.99 -12.65
N TRP A 127 6.91 5.86 -13.30
CA TRP A 127 6.86 4.55 -12.65
C TRP A 127 7.48 3.50 -13.56
N GLU A 128 7.87 2.37 -12.97
CA GLU A 128 8.30 1.20 -13.70
C GLU A 128 7.89 -0.09 -12.97
N ILE A 129 7.57 -1.13 -13.73
CA ILE A 129 7.45 -2.49 -13.21
C ILE A 129 8.82 -3.14 -13.35
N VAL A 130 9.45 -3.43 -12.21
CA VAL A 130 10.80 -4.01 -12.14
C VAL A 130 10.77 -5.53 -12.29
N GLU A 131 9.75 -6.17 -11.71
CA GLU A 131 9.55 -7.62 -11.77
C GLU A 131 8.04 -7.93 -11.73
N GLU A 132 7.61 -8.88 -12.56
CA GLU A 132 6.23 -9.35 -12.53
C GLU A 132 6.19 -10.87 -12.77
N THR A 133 5.58 -11.59 -11.83
CA THR A 133 5.29 -13.02 -11.89
C THR A 133 3.87 -13.27 -11.38
N PRO A 134 3.32 -14.49 -11.49
CA PRO A 134 2.00 -14.79 -10.92
C PRO A 134 1.87 -14.53 -9.42
N ASP A 135 2.99 -14.58 -8.66
CA ASP A 135 3.01 -14.53 -7.20
C ASP A 135 3.77 -13.34 -6.63
N LYS A 136 4.37 -12.51 -7.48
CA LYS A 136 5.17 -11.36 -7.06
C LYS A 136 5.15 -10.26 -8.09
N VAL A 137 4.97 -9.03 -7.64
CA VAL A 137 5.23 -7.83 -8.44
C VAL A 137 6.12 -6.86 -7.66
N VAL A 138 7.08 -6.26 -8.36
CA VAL A 138 7.95 -5.19 -7.86
C VAL A 138 7.80 -4.00 -8.79
N PHE A 139 7.54 -2.83 -8.23
CA PHE A 139 7.44 -1.59 -8.98
C PHE A 139 8.12 -0.44 -8.25
N THR A 140 8.55 0.55 -9.01
CA THR A 140 9.15 1.78 -8.49
C THR A 140 8.34 3.00 -8.93
N LEU A 141 8.09 3.91 -7.99
CA LEU A 141 7.47 5.22 -8.21
C LEU A 141 8.49 6.32 -7.97
N HIS A 142 8.63 7.26 -8.91
CA HIS A 142 9.60 8.35 -8.86
C HIS A 142 8.92 9.68 -8.51
N TYR A 143 9.25 10.23 -7.34
CA TYR A 143 8.78 11.52 -6.86
C TYR A 143 9.84 12.59 -7.14
N PRO A 144 9.47 13.67 -7.86
CA PRO A 144 10.42 14.74 -8.17
C PRO A 144 10.86 15.49 -6.91
N ALA A 145 11.95 16.22 -7.03
CA ALA A 145 12.50 16.94 -5.90
C ALA A 145 11.55 18.03 -5.37
N TRP A 146 11.39 18.07 -4.04
CA TRP A 146 10.68 19.14 -3.33
C TRP A 146 11.61 19.76 -2.26
N GLU A 147 11.23 20.93 -1.78
CA GLU A 147 12.02 21.68 -0.81
C GLU A 147 11.48 21.46 0.60
N LEU A 148 12.38 21.13 1.54
CA LEU A 148 12.11 21.06 2.96
C LEU A 148 12.16 22.47 3.61
N PRO A 149 11.65 22.65 4.85
CA PRO A 149 11.66 23.94 5.54
C PRO A 149 13.05 24.57 5.69
N ASP A 150 14.11 23.75 5.77
CA ASP A 150 15.51 24.18 5.83
C ASP A 150 16.16 24.41 4.45
N SER A 151 15.34 24.56 3.40
CA SER A 151 15.75 24.77 2.01
C SER A 151 16.54 23.62 1.38
N VAL A 152 16.59 22.46 2.02
CA VAL A 152 17.15 21.24 1.44
C VAL A 152 16.17 20.68 0.42
N LYS A 153 16.66 20.41 -0.79
CA LYS A 153 15.86 19.71 -1.82
C LYS A 153 16.06 18.21 -1.68
N VAL A 154 14.97 17.48 -1.66
CA VAL A 154 14.93 16.03 -1.55
C VAL A 154 14.05 15.43 -2.64
N SER A 155 14.46 14.32 -3.24
CA SER A 155 13.65 13.48 -4.14
C SER A 155 13.53 12.07 -3.56
N LEU A 156 12.56 11.31 -4.04
CA LEU A 156 12.27 9.96 -3.55
C LEU A 156 12.06 9.01 -4.73
N ASP A 157 12.78 7.89 -4.70
CA ASP A 157 12.47 6.69 -5.47
C ASP A 157 11.92 5.64 -4.49
N LYS A 158 10.65 5.27 -4.67
CA LYS A 158 9.93 4.33 -3.80
C LYS A 158 9.73 3.02 -4.53
N THR A 159 10.40 1.95 -4.07
CA THR A 159 10.20 0.60 -4.59
C THR A 159 9.34 -0.22 -3.65
N VAL A 160 8.29 -0.81 -4.19
CA VAL A 160 7.33 -1.64 -3.45
C VAL A 160 7.35 -3.06 -4.00
N THR A 161 7.45 -4.03 -3.11
CA THR A 161 7.33 -5.45 -3.43
C THR A 161 6.03 -6.00 -2.83
N VAL A 162 5.18 -6.53 -3.70
CA VAL A 162 3.93 -7.18 -3.33
C VAL A 162 4.03 -8.67 -3.66
N VAL A 163 3.80 -9.53 -2.66
CA VAL A 163 3.83 -10.99 -2.84
C VAL A 163 2.50 -11.61 -2.46
N ALA A 164 2.15 -12.71 -3.12
CA ALA A 164 0.96 -13.48 -2.79
C ALA A 164 1.03 -14.03 -1.35
N ASP A 165 -0.12 -14.25 -0.73
CA ASP A 165 -0.28 -14.82 0.62
C ASP A 165 0.37 -13.99 1.74
N SER A 166 0.61 -12.69 1.52
CA SER A 166 1.17 -11.77 2.51
C SER A 166 0.20 -10.65 2.83
N TYR A 167 -0.01 -10.37 4.12
CA TYR A 167 -0.69 -9.16 4.59
C TYR A 167 0.21 -7.91 4.56
N PHE A 168 1.50 -8.09 4.22
CA PHE A 168 2.50 -7.01 4.21
C PHE A 168 3.15 -6.88 2.85
N CYS A 169 3.42 -5.63 2.48
CA CYS A 169 4.24 -5.24 1.35
C CYS A 169 5.59 -4.73 1.85
N ASP A 170 6.69 -5.09 1.20
CA ASP A 170 8.01 -4.55 1.50
C ASP A 170 8.22 -3.23 0.75
N VAL A 171 8.85 -2.26 1.40
CA VAL A 171 9.19 -0.96 0.80
C VAL A 171 10.66 -0.67 0.99
N GLU A 172 11.28 -0.20 -0.09
CA GLU A 172 12.59 0.41 -0.11
C GLU A 172 12.47 1.82 -0.69
N ASP A 173 12.69 2.83 0.15
CA ASP A 173 12.69 4.24 -0.22
C ASP A 173 14.13 4.75 -0.30
N ILE A 174 14.48 5.36 -1.43
CA ILE A 174 15.77 6.03 -1.64
C ILE A 174 15.53 7.54 -1.68
N TYR A 175 15.92 8.21 -0.60
CA TYR A 175 15.90 9.67 -0.55
C TYR A 175 17.22 10.24 -1.02
N THR A 176 17.19 11.07 -2.07
CA THR A 176 18.37 11.77 -2.60
C THR A 176 18.30 13.25 -2.23
N PHE A 177 19.32 13.74 -1.51
CA PHE A 177 19.41 15.13 -1.04
C PHE A 177 20.86 15.61 -1.01
N LYS A 178 21.04 16.95 -0.95
CA LYS A 178 22.36 17.62 -0.83
C LYS A 178 22.26 18.74 0.20
N GLY A 179 23.41 19.13 0.76
CA GLY A 179 23.48 20.27 1.69
C GLY A 179 23.43 19.91 3.17
N LYS A 180 23.17 18.64 3.50
CA LYS A 180 23.26 18.13 4.88
C LYS A 180 23.78 16.67 4.87
N PRO A 181 24.45 16.23 5.96
CA PRO A 181 25.02 14.88 6.00
C PRO A 181 23.94 13.78 6.10
N THR A 182 22.88 14.05 6.85
CA THR A 182 21.82 13.09 7.14
C THR A 182 20.44 13.74 7.13
N LEU A 183 19.42 12.92 7.02
CA LEU A 183 18.01 13.29 7.04
C LEU A 183 17.25 12.29 7.93
N GLU A 184 16.44 12.78 8.84
CA GLU A 184 15.49 11.93 9.55
C GLU A 184 14.29 11.67 8.64
N VAL A 185 13.92 10.38 8.47
CA VAL A 185 12.78 9.94 7.67
C VAL A 185 11.90 9.05 8.53
N ALA A 186 10.60 9.22 8.42
CA ALA A 186 9.60 8.45 9.12
C ALA A 186 8.67 7.72 8.15
N ALA A 187 8.38 6.45 8.42
CA ALA A 187 7.26 5.72 7.86
C ALA A 187 6.15 5.64 8.91
N GLY A 188 4.90 5.78 8.50
CA GLY A 188 3.84 5.89 9.50
C GLY A 188 2.43 5.68 8.99
N ILE A 189 1.51 5.76 9.95
CA ILE A 189 0.08 5.54 9.77
C ILE A 189 -0.65 6.79 10.27
N ASN A 190 -1.63 7.26 9.50
CA ASN A 190 -2.52 8.32 9.93
C ASN A 190 -3.41 7.83 11.09
N ILE A 191 -3.54 8.65 12.13
CA ILE A 191 -4.46 8.39 13.25
C ILE A 191 -5.79 9.09 12.92
N HIS A 192 -6.84 8.31 12.76
CA HIS A 192 -8.19 8.85 12.66
C HIS A 192 -8.75 9.10 14.06
N LYS A 193 -9.65 10.06 14.18
CA LYS A 193 -10.34 10.27 15.45
C LYS A 193 -11.29 9.11 15.69
N ALA A 194 -11.20 8.52 16.88
CA ALA A 194 -12.11 7.49 17.31
C ALA A 194 -13.58 7.95 17.24
N GLN A 195 -14.45 7.04 16.85
CA GLN A 195 -15.88 7.21 17.01
C GLN A 195 -16.23 6.86 18.47
N GLU A 196 -17.11 7.62 19.10
CA GLU A 196 -17.45 7.44 20.53
C GLU A 196 -18.02 6.04 20.87
N THR A 197 -18.48 5.30 19.86
CA THR A 197 -19.14 3.98 20.00
C THR A 197 -18.26 2.79 19.63
N VAL A 198 -17.02 2.99 19.19
CA VAL A 198 -16.13 1.94 18.68
C VAL A 198 -14.84 1.92 19.50
N GLU A 199 -14.45 0.73 19.97
CA GLU A 199 -13.15 0.52 20.59
C GLU A 199 -12.06 0.50 19.53
N GLU A 200 -11.27 1.54 19.48
CA GLU A 200 -10.07 1.62 18.68
C GLU A 200 -8.85 1.32 19.54
N GLN A 201 -7.88 0.61 18.97
CA GLN A 201 -6.68 0.22 19.69
C GLN A 201 -5.45 0.50 18.83
N ASN A 202 -4.43 1.04 19.49
CA ASN A 202 -3.14 1.29 18.90
C ASN A 202 -2.08 0.41 19.57
N MET A 203 -1.14 -0.08 18.77
CA MET A 203 0.04 -0.78 19.26
C MET A 203 1.29 0.00 18.84
N VAL A 204 2.19 0.21 19.80
CA VAL A 204 3.49 0.82 19.58
C VAL A 204 4.56 -0.03 20.25
N THR A 205 5.53 -0.49 19.48
CA THR A 205 6.71 -1.24 19.96
C THR A 205 7.98 -0.59 19.43
N GLY A 206 9.17 -1.07 19.84
CA GLY A 206 10.43 -0.55 19.32
C GLY A 206 10.67 -0.77 17.82
N ARG A 207 9.82 -1.54 17.13
CA ARG A 207 9.97 -1.84 15.71
C ARG A 207 8.67 -1.91 14.91
N SER A 208 7.52 -1.73 15.55
CA SER A 208 6.22 -1.78 14.89
C SER A 208 5.22 -0.80 15.50
N ILE A 209 4.40 -0.27 14.64
CA ILE A 209 3.20 0.50 14.98
C ILE A 209 2.03 -0.16 14.26
N ALA A 210 0.89 -0.22 14.90
CA ALA A 210 -0.34 -0.71 14.30
C ALA A 210 -1.56 -0.02 14.88
N ILE A 211 -2.61 0.07 14.08
CA ILE A 211 -3.93 0.50 14.48
C ILE A 211 -4.94 -0.62 14.22
N TRP A 212 -5.99 -0.62 15.00
CA TRP A 212 -7.20 -1.39 14.78
C TRP A 212 -8.36 -0.45 15.01
N GLU A 213 -9.01 -0.04 13.94
CA GLU A 213 -10.04 1.00 13.97
C GLU A 213 -11.25 0.59 13.14
N HIS A 214 -12.33 1.31 13.28
CA HIS A 214 -13.50 1.12 12.44
C HIS A 214 -13.16 1.50 10.99
N ALA A 215 -13.57 0.65 10.05
CA ALA A 215 -13.43 0.92 8.62
C ALA A 215 -14.36 2.09 8.25
N SER A 216 -13.85 3.30 8.36
CA SER A 216 -14.63 4.52 8.18
C SER A 216 -13.93 5.51 7.26
N ASP A 217 -14.67 6.01 6.32
CA ASP A 217 -14.36 7.18 5.51
C ASP A 217 -15.67 7.89 5.15
N GLN A 218 -15.81 8.34 3.91
CA GLN A 218 -16.98 9.03 3.37
C GLN A 218 -18.27 8.21 3.48
N THR A 219 -18.14 6.89 3.51
CA THR A 219 -19.24 5.92 3.56
C THR A 219 -19.22 5.11 4.86
N TYR A 220 -19.02 5.79 6.00
CA TYR A 220 -18.99 5.14 7.30
C TYR A 220 -20.28 4.37 7.59
N GLU A 221 -20.12 3.07 7.85
CA GLU A 221 -21.18 2.17 8.28
C GLU A 221 -20.62 1.21 9.34
N LEU A 222 -21.34 1.03 10.47
CA LEU A 222 -20.89 0.15 11.56
C LEU A 222 -20.68 -1.30 11.10
N GLU A 223 -21.50 -1.76 10.16
CA GLU A 223 -21.42 -3.07 9.52
C GLU A 223 -20.17 -3.30 8.66
N ASP A 224 -19.43 -2.26 8.32
CA ASP A 224 -18.17 -2.39 7.60
C ASP A 224 -17.08 -3.08 8.44
N GLY A 225 -17.26 -3.14 9.75
CA GLY A 225 -16.35 -3.82 10.66
C GLY A 225 -15.08 -3.03 10.92
N MET A 226 -14.02 -3.74 11.28
CA MET A 226 -12.75 -3.15 11.71
C MET A 226 -11.68 -3.34 10.63
N LEU A 227 -10.78 -2.37 10.56
CA LEU A 227 -9.62 -2.31 9.68
C LEU A 227 -8.35 -2.32 10.55
N GLY A 228 -7.41 -3.17 10.21
CA GLY A 228 -6.06 -3.15 10.75
C GLY A 228 -5.08 -2.54 9.76
N VAL A 229 -4.23 -1.60 10.20
CA VAL A 229 -3.09 -1.09 9.43
C VAL A 229 -1.85 -1.14 10.29
N ALA A 230 -0.69 -1.47 9.72
CA ALA A 230 0.57 -1.53 10.44
C ALA A 230 1.76 -1.10 9.60
N VAL A 231 2.79 -0.59 10.28
CA VAL A 231 4.14 -0.42 9.74
C VAL A 231 5.13 -1.13 10.64
N VAL A 232 6.08 -1.83 10.02
CA VAL A 232 7.16 -2.55 10.71
C VAL A 232 8.50 -2.11 10.12
N MET A 233 9.46 -1.82 11.00
CA MET A 233 10.81 -1.39 10.61
C MET A 233 11.83 -1.93 11.62
N SER A 234 12.88 -2.56 11.14
CA SER A 234 14.03 -2.91 11.97
C SER A 234 14.97 -1.71 12.13
N GLY A 235 15.42 -1.45 13.37
CA GLY A 235 16.41 -0.39 13.63
C GLY A 235 15.83 1.02 13.50
N ALA A 236 14.60 1.24 13.94
CA ALA A 236 14.06 2.58 14.14
C ALA A 236 14.80 3.29 15.29
N ASP A 237 15.14 4.55 15.06
CA ASP A 237 15.75 5.42 16.08
C ASP A 237 14.69 6.02 17.01
N PHE A 238 13.47 6.20 16.45
CA PHE A 238 12.30 6.71 17.16
C PHE A 238 11.04 5.93 16.79
N THR A 239 10.18 5.71 17.77
CA THR A 239 8.85 5.11 17.59
C THR A 239 7.86 5.86 18.48
N GLY A 240 6.77 6.34 17.92
CA GLY A 240 5.76 7.09 18.68
C GLY A 240 4.86 7.94 17.79
N GLU A 241 4.20 8.90 18.42
CA GLU A 241 3.35 9.86 17.70
C GLU A 241 4.19 11.03 17.18
N THR A 242 3.75 11.62 16.06
CA THR A 242 4.26 12.90 15.57
C THR A 242 3.94 14.03 16.57
N GLY A 243 4.71 15.12 16.50
CA GLY A 243 4.54 16.25 17.43
C GLY A 243 3.16 16.92 17.38
N ASP A 244 2.39 16.72 16.31
CA ASP A 244 1.02 17.19 16.15
C ASP A 244 -0.05 16.14 16.50
N GLY A 245 0.37 14.91 16.86
CA GLY A 245 -0.52 13.82 17.25
C GLY A 245 -1.38 13.26 16.10
N THR A 246 -0.95 13.47 14.86
CA THR A 246 -1.73 13.03 13.68
C THR A 246 -1.31 11.66 13.14
N HIS A 247 -0.12 11.18 13.51
CA HIS A 247 0.44 9.92 13.01
C HIS A 247 1.12 9.11 14.11
N LEU A 248 1.05 7.78 13.98
CA LEU A 248 2.05 6.88 14.54
C LEU A 248 3.18 6.71 13.53
N VAL A 249 4.43 6.80 13.97
CA VAL A 249 5.61 6.72 13.09
C VAL A 249 6.73 5.86 13.67
N LEU A 250 7.49 5.27 12.75
CA LEU A 250 8.81 4.69 12.97
C LEU A 250 9.80 5.53 12.17
N ALA A 251 10.75 6.19 12.83
CA ALA A 251 11.69 7.07 12.18
C ALA A 251 13.12 6.57 12.31
N ARG A 252 13.95 6.90 11.32
CA ARG A 252 15.38 6.62 11.29
C ARG A 252 16.14 7.72 10.56
N THR A 253 17.34 8.00 11.03
CA THR A 253 18.30 8.91 10.38
C THR A 253 19.05 8.17 9.28
N ILE A 254 19.06 8.73 8.07
CA ILE A 254 19.71 8.16 6.89
C ILE A 254 20.63 9.16 6.20
N SER A 255 21.61 8.64 5.45
CA SER A 255 22.42 9.42 4.50
C SER A 255 21.72 9.49 3.15
N SER A 256 22.09 10.47 2.30
CA SER A 256 21.58 10.58 0.93
C SER A 256 21.90 9.31 0.12
N GLY A 257 20.89 8.71 -0.48
CA GLY A 257 21.01 7.47 -1.23
C GLY A 257 21.05 6.20 -0.37
N GLU A 258 20.99 6.31 0.95
CA GLU A 258 20.89 5.14 1.83
C GLU A 258 19.47 4.57 1.80
N PRO A 259 19.30 3.23 1.63
CA PRO A 259 17.97 2.62 1.63
C PRO A 259 17.26 2.73 2.99
N PHE A 260 16.07 3.28 2.95
CA PHE A 260 15.13 3.32 4.07
C PHE A 260 14.10 2.20 3.88
N ARG A 261 14.26 1.11 4.62
CA ARG A 261 13.46 -0.11 4.45
C ARG A 261 12.46 -0.29 5.56
N TYR A 262 11.22 -0.60 5.18
CA TYR A 262 10.14 -0.93 6.09
C TYR A 262 9.10 -1.80 5.37
N ARG A 263 8.10 -2.24 6.12
CA ARG A 263 6.93 -2.95 5.59
C ARG A 263 5.67 -2.24 6.04
N PHE A 264 4.70 -2.14 5.18
CA PHE A 264 3.34 -1.78 5.58
C PHE A 264 2.40 -2.94 5.33
N GLY A 265 1.30 -3.00 6.07
CA GLY A 265 0.31 -4.05 5.92
C GLY A 265 -1.07 -3.62 6.38
N SER A 266 -2.08 -4.36 5.92
CA SER A 266 -3.47 -4.11 6.29
C SER A 266 -4.26 -5.40 6.36
N CYS A 267 -5.39 -5.36 7.07
CA CYS A 267 -6.36 -6.45 7.10
C CYS A 267 -7.78 -5.92 7.32
N TRP A 268 -8.77 -6.76 7.09
CA TRP A 268 -10.17 -6.47 7.33
C TRP A 268 -10.80 -7.52 8.25
N SER A 269 -11.59 -7.10 9.24
CA SER A 269 -12.20 -8.02 10.19
C SER A 269 -13.24 -8.96 9.58
N LYS A 270 -13.73 -8.68 8.38
CA LYS A 270 -14.59 -9.60 7.61
C LYS A 270 -13.79 -10.71 6.91
N GLY A 271 -12.44 -10.61 6.86
CA GLY A 271 -11.53 -11.62 6.32
C GLY A 271 -11.11 -12.66 7.35
N ASP A 272 -9.84 -13.12 7.24
CA ASP A 272 -9.27 -14.14 8.12
C ASP A 272 -8.78 -13.59 9.47
N ILE A 273 -8.39 -12.30 9.50
CA ILE A 273 -7.94 -11.59 10.71
C ILE A 273 -9.16 -10.91 11.33
N ARG A 274 -9.76 -11.51 12.35
CA ARG A 274 -11.07 -11.10 12.85
C ARG A 274 -11.02 -10.27 14.13
N THR A 275 -9.91 -10.29 14.85
CA THR A 275 -9.78 -9.60 16.14
C THR A 275 -8.52 -8.76 16.20
N VAL A 276 -8.52 -7.77 17.07
CA VAL A 276 -7.33 -6.95 17.33
C VAL A 276 -6.13 -7.79 17.77
N ASN A 277 -6.36 -8.83 18.57
CA ASN A 277 -5.28 -9.70 19.03
C ASN A 277 -4.66 -10.49 17.87
N ASP A 278 -5.47 -11.04 16.97
CA ASP A 278 -4.97 -11.72 15.76
C ASP A 278 -4.11 -10.78 14.91
N TRP A 279 -4.54 -9.52 14.76
CA TRP A 279 -3.80 -8.52 14.01
C TRP A 279 -2.47 -8.16 14.69
N PHE A 280 -2.50 -7.78 15.96
CA PHE A 280 -1.29 -7.38 16.69
C PHE A 280 -0.29 -8.53 16.85
N ASP A 281 -0.77 -9.76 17.01
CA ASP A 281 0.06 -10.96 17.00
C ASP A 281 0.72 -11.19 15.64
N LEU A 282 0.00 -10.96 14.54
CA LEU A 282 0.56 -11.05 13.19
C LEU A 282 1.64 -9.99 12.97
N VAL A 283 1.37 -8.73 13.35
CA VAL A 283 2.32 -7.61 13.24
C VAL A 283 3.59 -7.87 14.06
N THR A 284 3.46 -8.40 15.27
CA THR A 284 4.60 -8.65 16.17
C THR A 284 5.56 -9.71 15.62
N ARG A 285 5.07 -10.64 14.80
CA ARG A 285 5.87 -11.70 14.15
C ARG A 285 6.62 -11.27 12.90
N GLN A 286 6.36 -10.06 12.37
CA GLN A 286 7.07 -9.51 11.21
C GLN A 286 8.45 -9.00 11.64
#